data_409f110c941808213de162e93dc27cc1
#
_entry.id   409f110c941808213de162e93dc27cc1
#
_cell.length_a   1.000
_cell.length_b   1.000
_cell.length_c   1.000
_cell.angle_alpha   90.00
_cell.angle_beta   90.00
_cell.angle_gamma   90.00
#
_symmetry.space_group_name_H-M   'P 1'
#
loop_
_entity.id
_entity.type
_entity.pdbx_description
1 polymer ?
#
loop_
_entity_poly.entity_id
_entity_poly.type
_entity_poly.pdbx_seq_one_letter_code
_entity_poly.pdbx_strand_id
1 'polypeptide(L)'
;MIDQSRKRFQILSYILKLHLPIRIFWPISMELLKLPTLILGLLISSSLVAHSNGFVSAKITDGLILKDQKPIFGLEINLEKNWKTYWRLPGKIGLKPIFNFNKSENIKSAEIIWPTPIIFGDPSLWSIGYKDGVTLPIKITPIDNSKPIKLEIEAYIGICEDVCIPYAFDISHSVVIGQNQDNHKILGAILSAPIKSNETGIQLPQCLIRNDELTLKFNQKSVNSGLENIELFVIEVGSSVFFINSKKSYTFNDRIVVSTEKDLKQELPKVFSRDKIRTTIIGSNQSLEFVGCSG
;
A
#
# COMPACT_ATOMS: atom_id res chain seq x y z
N MET A 1 27.18 34.58 40.00
CA MET A 1 27.94 35.65 39.35
C MET A 1 27.28 35.82 38.00
N ILE A 2 26.33 36.77 37.96
CA ILE A 2 26.43 38.04 37.20
C ILE A 2 26.27 37.79 35.72
N ASP A 3 25.39 38.41 34.94
CA ASP A 3 24.37 39.45 35.11
C ASP A 3 23.74 39.68 33.72
N GLN A 4 22.42 39.91 33.75
CA GLN A 4 21.69 40.97 33.05
C GLN A 4 22.12 41.43 31.64
N SER A 5 21.20 41.46 30.65
CA SER A 5 20.47 42.69 30.44
C SER A 5 19.36 42.57 29.37
N ARG A 6 18.20 42.97 29.80
CA ARG A 6 17.06 43.43 28.99
C ARG A 6 17.44 44.74 28.25
N LYS A 7 17.03 44.90 27.00
CA LYS A 7 16.74 46.24 26.46
C LYS A 7 15.49 46.21 25.58
N ARG A 8 14.45 46.80 26.13
CA ARG A 8 13.29 47.36 25.42
C ARG A 8 13.78 48.53 24.57
N PHE A 9 13.21 48.69 23.38
CA PHE A 9 13.13 49.99 22.73
C PHE A 9 11.70 50.23 22.25
N GLN A 10 11.01 51.08 23.02
CA GLN A 10 9.96 52.00 22.54
C GLN A 10 10.66 53.23 21.99
N ILE A 11 10.08 53.89 21.00
CA ILE A 11 10.20 55.29 20.63
C ILE A 11 9.41 55.39 19.30
N LEU A 12 8.57 56.23 19.04
CA LEU A 12 8.02 57.52 19.42
C LEU A 12 7.30 58.02 18.18
N SER A 13 6.07 58.38 18.36
CA SER A 13 5.24 59.15 17.44
C SER A 13 5.83 60.49 17.15
N TYR A 14 5.84 60.93 15.90
CA TYR A 14 5.96 62.32 15.57
C TYR A 14 4.81 62.74 14.65
N ILE A 15 3.98 63.59 15.22
CA ILE A 15 2.94 64.39 14.60
C ILE A 15 3.64 65.60 13.95
N LEU A 16 3.37 65.87 12.69
CA LEU A 16 3.57 67.20 12.16
C LEU A 16 2.33 67.58 11.37
N LYS A 17 1.57 68.49 12.01
CA LYS A 17 0.54 69.29 11.38
C LYS A 17 1.20 70.38 10.58
N LEU A 18 0.77 70.62 9.37
CA LEU A 18 0.92 71.88 8.69
C LEU A 18 -0.40 72.21 8.00
N HIS A 19 -0.85 73.45 8.35
CA HIS A 19 -2.11 74.03 7.97
C HIS A 19 -1.96 74.90 6.70
N LEU A 20 -3.02 74.88 5.86
CA LEU A 20 -3.70 75.97 5.18
C LEU A 20 -3.11 76.54 3.88
N PRO A 21 -3.93 77.33 3.19
CA PRO A 21 -5.08 77.07 2.33
C PRO A 21 -4.90 77.73 0.95
N ILE A 22 -5.70 77.36 -0.04
CA ILE A 22 -6.16 78.41 -1.05
C ILE A 22 -7.34 77.85 -1.81
N ARG A 23 -8.46 78.51 -1.70
CA ARG A 23 -9.64 78.38 -2.55
C ARG A 23 -9.29 78.96 -3.93
N ILE A 24 -9.60 78.18 -4.97
CA ILE A 24 -9.92 78.83 -6.28
C ILE A 24 -11.17 78.02 -6.78
N PHE A 25 -12.29 78.81 -6.76
CA PHE A 25 -13.50 78.44 -7.43
C PHE A 25 -13.32 78.65 -8.94
N TRP A 26 -13.60 77.56 -9.72
CA TRP A 26 -13.99 77.78 -11.11
C TRP A 26 -15.04 76.71 -11.45
N PRO A 27 -16.23 77.16 -11.93
CA PRO A 27 -17.25 76.21 -12.38
C PRO A 27 -16.92 75.87 -13.83
N ILE A 28 -16.56 74.63 -14.05
CA ILE A 28 -16.57 73.99 -15.39
C ILE A 28 -17.74 73.07 -15.50
N SER A 29 -18.60 73.48 -16.41
CA SER A 29 -19.84 72.86 -16.88
C SER A 29 -19.78 71.35 -16.97
N MET A 30 -20.85 70.77 -16.44
CA MET A 30 -21.29 69.42 -16.66
C MET A 30 -21.74 69.32 -18.11
N GLU A 31 -20.92 68.70 -18.94
CA GLU A 31 -21.34 68.10 -20.20
C GLU A 31 -20.63 66.78 -20.42
N LEU A 32 -21.47 65.72 -20.37
CA LEU A 32 -21.38 64.53 -21.15
C LEU A 32 -19.98 63.94 -21.43
N LEU A 33 -19.58 63.01 -20.61
CA LEU A 33 -18.89 61.82 -21.14
C LEU A 33 -19.49 60.58 -20.53
N LYS A 34 -20.47 60.00 -21.26
CA LYS A 34 -20.89 58.63 -21.06
C LYS A 34 -19.73 57.73 -21.44
N LEU A 35 -18.80 57.51 -20.53
CA LEU A 35 -17.91 56.34 -20.61
C LEU A 35 -18.72 55.15 -20.15
N PRO A 36 -18.84 54.14 -20.96
CA PRO A 36 -19.28 52.84 -20.45
C PRO A 36 -18.19 52.41 -19.47
N THR A 37 -18.56 52.28 -18.22
CA THR A 37 -17.79 51.55 -17.22
C THR A 37 -17.59 50.16 -17.75
N LEU A 38 -16.52 49.97 -18.50
CA LEU A 38 -15.97 48.64 -18.81
C LEU A 38 -15.50 48.11 -17.44
N ILE A 39 -16.44 47.44 -16.76
CA ILE A 39 -16.09 46.60 -15.65
C ILE A 39 -15.23 45.49 -16.28
N LEU A 40 -13.94 45.75 -16.30
CA LEU A 40 -12.94 44.72 -16.48
C LEU A 40 -13.00 43.85 -15.24
N GLY A 41 -14.04 42.99 -15.23
CA GLY A 41 -14.11 41.85 -14.33
C GLY A 41 -12.87 41.04 -14.59
N LEU A 42 -11.84 41.25 -13.79
CA LEU A 42 -10.74 40.36 -13.64
C LEU A 42 -11.35 39.06 -13.10
N LEU A 43 -11.84 38.23 -14.01
CA LEU A 43 -12.09 36.82 -13.74
C LEU A 43 -10.72 36.23 -13.34
N ILE A 44 -10.40 36.39 -12.06
CA ILE A 44 -9.44 35.50 -11.40
C ILE A 44 -10.11 34.14 -11.49
N SER A 45 -9.89 33.47 -12.61
CA SER A 45 -10.06 32.03 -12.69
C SER A 45 -9.10 31.44 -11.68
N SER A 46 -9.54 31.38 -10.42
CA SER A 46 -8.96 30.47 -9.46
C SER A 46 -9.16 29.10 -10.05
N SER A 47 -8.19 28.63 -10.80
CA SER A 47 -8.07 27.23 -11.14
C SER A 47 -8.05 26.52 -9.80
N LEU A 48 -9.20 26.02 -9.37
CA LEU A 48 -9.29 25.00 -8.35
C LEU A 48 -8.44 23.86 -8.89
N VAL A 49 -7.17 23.84 -8.51
CA VAL A 49 -6.36 22.65 -8.67
C VAL A 49 -7.09 21.60 -7.85
N ALA A 50 -7.90 20.79 -8.52
CA ALA A 50 -8.48 19.62 -7.89
C ALA A 50 -7.29 18.79 -7.43
N HIS A 51 -7.03 18.82 -6.13
CA HIS A 51 -5.99 17.99 -5.54
C HIS A 51 -6.47 16.56 -5.67
N SER A 52 -5.95 15.85 -6.64
CA SER A 52 -6.17 14.43 -6.80
C SER A 52 -5.70 13.73 -5.53
N ASN A 53 -6.54 12.85 -5.01
CA ASN A 53 -6.15 11.99 -3.88
C ASN A 53 -5.52 10.68 -4.35
N GLY A 54 -5.21 10.54 -5.64
CA GLY A 54 -4.57 9.37 -6.23
C GLY A 54 -5.47 8.16 -6.44
N PHE A 55 -6.66 8.14 -5.84
CA PHE A 55 -7.63 7.06 -6.01
C PHE A 55 -8.51 7.34 -7.23
N VAL A 56 -8.55 6.40 -8.18
CA VAL A 56 -9.40 6.51 -9.37
C VAL A 56 -10.70 5.74 -9.18
N SER A 57 -10.60 4.45 -8.86
CA SER A 57 -11.79 3.61 -8.67
C SER A 57 -11.46 2.29 -7.97
N ALA A 58 -12.47 1.69 -7.35
CA ALA A 58 -12.48 0.29 -6.99
C ALA A 58 -13.71 -0.37 -7.60
N LYS A 59 -13.59 -1.62 -8.05
CA LYS A 59 -14.70 -2.42 -8.52
C LYS A 59 -14.48 -3.90 -8.21
N ILE A 60 -15.57 -4.62 -7.97
CA ILE A 60 -15.57 -6.08 -7.92
C ILE A 60 -15.93 -6.57 -9.32
N THR A 61 -15.11 -7.46 -9.85
CA THR A 61 -15.34 -8.10 -11.15
C THR A 61 -15.66 -9.57 -10.97
N ASP A 62 -16.55 -10.06 -11.82
CA ASP A 62 -16.87 -11.48 -11.88
C ASP A 62 -15.66 -12.29 -12.26
N GLY A 63 -15.59 -13.48 -11.72
CA GLY A 63 -14.37 -14.20 -11.68
C GLY A 63 -14.42 -15.61 -12.24
N LEU A 64 -13.39 -16.34 -11.95
CA LEU A 64 -13.13 -17.69 -12.39
C LEU A 64 -13.70 -18.68 -11.37
N ILE A 65 -14.07 -19.87 -11.87
CA ILE A 65 -14.27 -21.04 -11.03
C ILE A 65 -13.10 -21.98 -11.27
N LEU A 66 -12.26 -22.17 -10.26
CA LEU A 66 -11.14 -23.10 -10.34
C LEU A 66 -11.59 -24.56 -10.18
N LYS A 67 -10.64 -25.48 -10.35
CA LYS A 67 -10.88 -26.94 -10.25
C LYS A 67 -11.50 -27.38 -8.92
N ASP A 68 -11.27 -26.64 -7.83
CA ASP A 68 -11.87 -26.89 -6.52
C ASP A 68 -13.30 -26.32 -6.37
N GLN A 69 -13.88 -25.85 -7.48
CA GLN A 69 -15.23 -25.28 -7.60
C GLN A 69 -15.51 -24.06 -6.69
N LYS A 70 -14.45 -23.44 -6.19
CA LYS A 70 -14.60 -22.19 -5.44
C LYS A 70 -14.54 -20.99 -6.36
N PRO A 71 -15.52 -20.10 -6.30
CA PRO A 71 -15.51 -18.89 -7.10
C PRO A 71 -14.40 -17.94 -6.64
N ILE A 72 -13.76 -17.30 -7.61
CA ILE A 72 -12.75 -16.26 -7.37
C ILE A 72 -13.24 -14.99 -8.04
N PHE A 73 -13.41 -13.93 -7.26
CA PHE A 73 -13.73 -12.58 -7.73
C PHE A 73 -12.47 -11.73 -7.77
N GLY A 74 -12.48 -10.67 -8.56
CA GLY A 74 -11.39 -9.68 -8.57
C GLY A 74 -11.82 -8.39 -7.89
N LEU A 75 -11.09 -7.94 -6.88
CA LEU A 75 -11.16 -6.55 -6.43
C LEU A 75 -10.10 -5.77 -7.22
N GLU A 76 -10.56 -5.00 -8.21
CA GLU A 76 -9.70 -4.09 -8.96
C GLU A 76 -9.64 -2.74 -8.25
N ILE A 77 -8.46 -2.33 -7.84
CA ILE A 77 -8.16 -1.01 -7.28
C ILE A 77 -7.31 -0.28 -8.31
N ASN A 78 -7.82 0.81 -8.86
CA ASN A 78 -7.13 1.64 -9.83
C ASN A 78 -6.69 2.94 -9.18
N LEU A 79 -5.45 3.29 -9.38
CA LEU A 79 -4.84 4.51 -8.89
C LEU A 79 -4.41 5.38 -10.07
N GLU A 80 -4.15 6.63 -9.81
CA GLU A 80 -3.50 7.50 -10.79
C GLU A 80 -2.07 7.02 -11.06
N LYS A 81 -1.55 7.45 -12.21
CA LYS A 81 -0.18 7.10 -12.61
C LYS A 81 0.83 7.53 -11.55
N ASN A 82 1.77 6.62 -11.24
CA ASN A 82 2.81 6.71 -10.22
C ASN A 82 2.33 6.57 -8.77
N TRP A 83 1.04 6.63 -8.51
CA TRP A 83 0.52 6.34 -7.19
C TRP A 83 0.69 4.87 -6.84
N LYS A 84 0.83 4.59 -5.55
CA LYS A 84 1.13 3.27 -5.01
C LYS A 84 0.11 2.90 -3.95
N THR A 85 -0.15 1.60 -3.82
CA THR A 85 -0.84 1.04 -2.66
C THR A 85 -0.03 -0.12 -2.11
N TYR A 86 -0.41 -0.66 -0.96
CA TYR A 86 0.46 -1.53 -0.19
C TYR A 86 0.05 -3.00 -0.28
N TRP A 87 1.07 -3.85 -0.17
CA TRP A 87 0.89 -5.28 0.04
C TRP A 87 0.39 -5.57 1.46
N ARG A 88 -0.04 -6.81 1.73
CA ARG A 88 -0.52 -7.26 3.05
C ARG A 88 0.47 -6.97 4.20
N LEU A 89 1.74 -6.91 3.87
CA LEU A 89 2.84 -6.51 4.75
C LEU A 89 3.58 -5.33 4.10
N PRO A 90 3.25 -4.13 4.49
CA PRO A 90 3.60 -2.92 3.72
C PRO A 90 5.06 -2.48 3.83
N GLY A 91 5.89 -3.15 4.64
CA GLY A 91 7.26 -2.74 4.92
C GLY A 91 7.37 -1.72 6.06
N LYS A 92 8.45 -0.93 6.06
CA LYS A 92 8.80 -0.06 7.20
C LYS A 92 7.87 1.13 7.38
N ILE A 93 7.41 1.73 6.28
CA ILE A 93 6.66 2.99 6.30
C ILE A 93 5.27 2.89 5.66
N GLY A 94 4.90 1.71 5.16
CA GLY A 94 3.60 1.52 4.51
C GLY A 94 2.43 1.41 5.49
N LEU A 95 1.23 1.70 5.00
CA LEU A 95 -0.02 1.50 5.73
C LEU A 95 -0.57 0.12 5.42
N LYS A 96 -0.80 -0.70 6.45
CA LYS A 96 -1.34 -2.05 6.29
C LYS A 96 -2.77 -1.98 5.75
N PRO A 97 -3.08 -2.61 4.61
CA PRO A 97 -4.44 -2.67 4.09
C PRO A 97 -5.31 -3.57 4.99
N ILE A 98 -6.56 -3.15 5.15
CA ILE A 98 -7.58 -3.87 5.91
C ILE A 98 -8.78 -4.07 5.00
N PHE A 99 -9.28 -5.31 4.92
CA PHE A 99 -10.48 -5.66 4.17
C PHE A 99 -11.42 -6.43 5.10
N ASN A 100 -12.65 -5.95 5.23
CA ASN A 100 -13.67 -6.56 6.06
C ASN A 100 -14.82 -7.06 5.17
N PHE A 101 -15.17 -8.34 5.33
CA PHE A 101 -16.20 -9.04 4.57
C PHE A 101 -17.45 -9.37 5.40
N ASN A 102 -17.54 -8.85 6.63
CA ASN A 102 -18.57 -9.26 7.59
C ASN A 102 -20.03 -8.96 7.15
N LYS A 103 -20.20 -8.00 6.24
CA LYS A 103 -21.53 -7.65 5.68
C LYS A 103 -21.91 -8.49 4.46
N SER A 104 -21.01 -9.36 4.01
CA SER A 104 -21.26 -10.25 2.88
C SER A 104 -22.24 -11.36 3.24
N GLU A 105 -23.04 -11.80 2.25
CA GLU A 105 -24.04 -12.86 2.43
C GLU A 105 -23.62 -14.13 1.70
N ASN A 106 -23.96 -15.29 2.26
CA ASN A 106 -23.63 -16.63 1.76
C ASN A 106 -22.11 -16.90 1.64
N ILE A 107 -21.31 -16.32 2.52
CA ILE A 107 -19.87 -16.49 2.56
C ILE A 107 -19.45 -17.12 3.88
N LYS A 108 -18.82 -18.29 3.82
CA LYS A 108 -18.18 -18.96 4.96
C LYS A 108 -16.79 -18.41 5.21
N SER A 109 -16.03 -18.15 4.14
CA SER A 109 -14.71 -17.52 4.19
C SER A 109 -14.38 -16.81 2.88
N ALA A 110 -13.61 -15.74 2.98
CA ALA A 110 -13.00 -15.02 1.88
C ALA A 110 -11.48 -14.99 2.09
N GLU A 111 -10.71 -15.36 1.08
CA GLU A 111 -9.25 -15.37 1.09
C GLU A 111 -8.72 -14.48 -0.05
N ILE A 112 -7.94 -13.47 0.27
CA ILE A 112 -7.29 -12.62 -0.73
C ILE A 112 -6.01 -13.30 -1.20
N ILE A 113 -5.90 -13.50 -2.50
CA ILE A 113 -4.67 -13.94 -3.17
C ILE A 113 -3.88 -12.68 -3.51
N TRP A 114 -2.72 -12.53 -2.88
CA TRP A 114 -1.88 -11.37 -3.06
C TRP A 114 -0.88 -11.59 -4.19
N PRO A 115 -0.91 -10.82 -5.28
CA PRO A 115 0.12 -10.87 -6.31
C PRO A 115 1.51 -10.58 -5.76
N THR A 116 2.54 -10.98 -6.46
CA THR A 116 3.92 -10.60 -6.13
C THR A 116 4.04 -9.07 -6.12
N PRO A 117 4.43 -8.47 -4.98
CA PRO A 117 4.57 -7.03 -4.88
C PRO A 117 5.92 -6.55 -5.41
N ILE A 118 6.05 -5.25 -5.60
CA ILE A 118 7.33 -4.57 -5.83
C ILE A 118 7.79 -3.84 -4.56
N ILE A 119 9.10 -3.63 -4.46
CA ILE A 119 9.71 -2.84 -3.39
C ILE A 119 9.97 -1.43 -3.94
N PHE A 120 9.60 -0.40 -3.20
CA PHE A 120 9.82 1.00 -3.56
C PHE A 120 10.30 1.84 -2.38
N GLY A 121 11.06 2.87 -2.68
CA GLY A 121 11.76 3.71 -1.71
C GLY A 121 13.26 3.44 -1.66
N ASP A 122 13.94 4.14 -0.79
CA ASP A 122 15.37 3.96 -0.54
C ASP A 122 15.63 2.88 0.54
N PRO A 123 16.87 2.43 0.72
CA PRO A 123 17.19 1.37 1.69
C PRO A 123 16.83 1.68 3.14
N SER A 124 16.64 2.95 3.50
CA SER A 124 16.28 3.39 4.86
C SER A 124 14.78 3.49 5.06
N LEU A 125 14.06 3.95 4.03
CA LEU A 125 12.62 4.23 4.02
C LEU A 125 11.95 3.55 2.81
N TRP A 126 11.67 2.27 2.92
CA TRP A 126 11.08 1.47 1.86
C TRP A 126 9.73 0.87 2.27
N SER A 127 8.94 0.59 1.28
CA SER A 127 7.66 -0.09 1.40
C SER A 127 7.48 -1.12 0.29
N ILE A 128 6.47 -1.97 0.47
CA ILE A 128 6.15 -3.07 -0.43
C ILE A 128 4.69 -2.91 -0.88
N GLY A 129 4.45 -3.04 -2.17
CA GLY A 129 3.09 -2.90 -2.69
C GLY A 129 3.01 -2.91 -4.21
N TYR A 130 2.11 -2.09 -4.74
CA TYR A 130 1.74 -2.07 -6.14
C TYR A 130 1.70 -0.64 -6.66
N LYS A 131 2.08 -0.45 -7.90
CA LYS A 131 2.07 0.85 -8.58
C LYS A 131 0.90 0.91 -9.58
N ASP A 132 0.29 2.09 -9.68
CA ASP A 132 -0.81 2.42 -10.60
C ASP A 132 -2.11 1.61 -10.33
N GLY A 133 -2.10 0.74 -9.32
CA GLY A 133 -3.23 -0.10 -8.92
C GLY A 133 -2.90 -1.58 -8.80
N VAL A 134 -3.91 -2.38 -8.49
CA VAL A 134 -3.79 -3.83 -8.33
C VAL A 134 -5.13 -4.53 -8.52
N THR A 135 -5.12 -5.72 -9.08
CA THR A 135 -6.23 -6.66 -9.02
C THR A 135 -5.92 -7.68 -7.92
N LEU A 136 -6.77 -7.74 -6.89
CA LEU A 136 -6.69 -8.71 -5.80
C LEU A 136 -7.74 -9.80 -6.03
N PRO A 137 -7.35 -11.01 -6.43
CA PRO A 137 -8.29 -12.14 -6.49
C PRO A 137 -8.75 -12.52 -5.09
N ILE A 138 -10.05 -12.71 -4.92
CA ILE A 138 -10.69 -13.10 -3.67
C ILE A 138 -11.36 -14.45 -3.86
N LYS A 139 -10.78 -15.48 -3.26
CA LYS A 139 -11.31 -16.83 -3.28
C LYS A 139 -12.37 -16.98 -2.20
N ILE A 140 -13.59 -17.33 -2.61
CA ILE A 140 -14.74 -17.44 -1.72
C ILE A 140 -15.03 -18.91 -1.45
N THR A 141 -15.30 -19.24 -0.20
CA THR A 141 -15.95 -20.50 0.18
C THR A 141 -17.40 -20.14 0.56
N PRO A 142 -18.40 -20.47 -0.27
CA PRO A 142 -19.79 -20.20 0.06
C PRO A 142 -20.30 -21.13 1.17
N ILE A 143 -21.37 -20.69 1.86
CA ILE A 143 -22.11 -21.51 2.83
C ILE A 143 -22.97 -22.53 2.07
N ASP A 144 -23.62 -22.07 1.00
CA ASP A 144 -24.53 -22.84 0.15
C ASP A 144 -24.23 -22.53 -1.33
N ASN A 145 -23.77 -23.55 -2.06
CA ASN A 145 -23.40 -23.43 -3.47
C ASN A 145 -24.63 -23.18 -4.39
N SER A 146 -25.84 -23.42 -3.93
CA SER A 146 -27.06 -23.22 -4.71
C SER A 146 -27.62 -21.79 -4.63
N LYS A 147 -27.07 -20.97 -3.74
CA LYS A 147 -27.53 -19.60 -3.50
C LYS A 147 -26.55 -18.58 -4.07
N PRO A 148 -27.03 -17.40 -4.47
CA PRO A 148 -26.15 -16.31 -4.89
C PRO A 148 -25.26 -15.85 -3.73
N ILE A 149 -24.10 -15.29 -4.09
CA ILE A 149 -23.20 -14.65 -3.17
C ILE A 149 -23.41 -13.13 -3.28
N LYS A 150 -23.58 -12.45 -2.17
CA LYS A 150 -23.43 -11.00 -2.09
C LYS A 150 -22.09 -10.72 -1.41
N LEU A 151 -21.13 -10.26 -2.20
CA LEU A 151 -19.82 -9.85 -1.70
C LEU A 151 -19.86 -8.36 -1.36
N GLU A 152 -19.64 -8.03 -0.09
CA GLU A 152 -19.58 -6.67 0.40
C GLU A 152 -18.25 -6.47 1.11
N ILE A 153 -17.47 -5.47 0.69
CA ILE A 153 -16.12 -5.22 1.15
C ILE A 153 -16.04 -3.80 1.71
N GLU A 154 -15.73 -3.70 2.98
CA GLU A 154 -15.29 -2.46 3.61
C GLU A 154 -13.75 -2.47 3.57
N ALA A 155 -13.16 -1.52 2.85
CA ALA A 155 -11.72 -1.47 2.64
C ALA A 155 -11.11 -0.20 3.24
N TYR A 156 -9.97 -0.37 3.89
CA TYR A 156 -9.11 0.72 4.34
C TYR A 156 -7.70 0.45 3.81
N ILE A 157 -7.22 1.31 2.94
CA ILE A 157 -5.93 1.16 2.27
C ILE A 157 -5.09 2.43 2.41
N GLY A 158 -3.78 2.29 2.29
CA GLY A 158 -2.88 3.42 2.08
C GLY A 158 -2.67 3.65 0.59
N ILE A 159 -2.72 4.89 0.15
CA ILE A 159 -2.34 5.30 -1.20
C ILE A 159 -1.28 6.39 -1.11
N CYS A 160 -0.25 6.30 -1.93
CA CYS A 160 0.93 7.18 -1.83
C CYS A 160 1.46 7.54 -3.21
N GLU A 161 1.86 8.80 -3.34
CA GLU A 161 2.84 9.24 -4.32
C GLU A 161 4.05 9.76 -3.54
N ASP A 162 4.09 11.05 -3.18
CA ASP A 162 5.08 11.64 -2.29
C ASP A 162 4.61 11.62 -0.83
N VAL A 163 3.30 11.76 -0.62
CA VAL A 163 2.64 11.69 0.69
C VAL A 163 1.68 10.51 0.73
N CYS A 164 1.66 9.82 1.87
CA CYS A 164 0.77 8.68 2.08
C CYS A 164 -0.55 9.14 2.69
N ILE A 165 -1.65 8.80 2.05
CA ILE A 165 -3.00 9.15 2.44
C ILE A 165 -3.77 7.87 2.79
N PRO A 166 -4.36 7.76 3.98
CA PRO A 166 -5.31 6.68 4.25
C PRO A 166 -6.60 6.92 3.45
N TYR A 167 -7.11 5.86 2.84
CA TYR A 167 -8.32 5.90 2.02
C TYR A 167 -9.26 4.76 2.39
N ALA A 168 -10.53 5.08 2.63
CA ALA A 168 -11.56 4.10 2.93
C ALA A 168 -12.62 4.10 1.83
N PHE A 169 -13.12 2.92 1.47
CA PHE A 169 -14.23 2.76 0.56
C PHE A 169 -15.02 1.49 0.87
N ASP A 170 -16.32 1.53 0.53
CA ASP A 170 -17.23 0.40 0.60
C ASP A 170 -17.67 0.02 -0.81
N ILE A 171 -17.72 -1.27 -1.09
CA ILE A 171 -18.12 -1.77 -2.40
C ILE A 171 -18.87 -3.08 -2.25
N SER A 172 -19.93 -3.27 -3.06
CA SER A 172 -20.70 -4.50 -3.06
C SER A 172 -20.97 -5.01 -4.48
N HIS A 173 -21.08 -6.33 -4.59
CA HIS A 173 -21.39 -7.02 -5.84
C HIS A 173 -22.16 -8.31 -5.56
N SER A 174 -23.20 -8.59 -6.35
CA SER A 174 -24.01 -9.80 -6.21
C SER A 174 -23.83 -10.69 -7.41
N VAL A 175 -23.56 -11.95 -7.17
CA VAL A 175 -23.22 -12.93 -8.22
C VAL A 175 -23.97 -14.24 -8.03
N VAL A 176 -24.44 -14.80 -9.13
CA VAL A 176 -24.97 -16.16 -9.19
C VAL A 176 -23.82 -17.13 -9.48
N ILE A 177 -23.63 -18.11 -8.61
CA ILE A 177 -22.57 -19.12 -8.78
C ILE A 177 -22.85 -19.92 -10.07
N GLY A 178 -21.80 -20.16 -10.87
CA GLY A 178 -21.89 -20.97 -12.10
C GLY A 178 -21.77 -20.17 -13.41
N GLN A 179 -21.78 -18.85 -13.35
CA GLN A 179 -21.42 -18.03 -14.49
C GLN A 179 -19.91 -17.81 -14.50
N ASN A 180 -19.20 -18.65 -15.23
CA ASN A 180 -17.74 -18.49 -15.43
C ASN A 180 -17.51 -17.38 -16.45
N GLN A 181 -16.79 -16.35 -16.09
CA GLN A 181 -16.34 -15.31 -17.01
C GLN A 181 -14.82 -15.37 -17.13
N ASP A 182 -14.32 -15.40 -18.35
CA ASP A 182 -12.90 -15.30 -18.62
C ASP A 182 -12.41 -13.90 -18.22
N ASN A 183 -11.76 -13.82 -17.06
CA ASN A 183 -11.20 -12.56 -16.57
C ASN A 183 -9.67 -12.65 -16.54
N HIS A 184 -9.06 -12.15 -17.62
CA HIS A 184 -7.61 -12.17 -17.79
C HIS A 184 -6.85 -11.43 -16.66
N LYS A 185 -7.45 -10.39 -16.08
CA LYS A 185 -6.83 -9.67 -14.97
C LYS A 185 -6.75 -10.51 -13.71
N ILE A 186 -7.85 -11.22 -13.38
CA ILE A 186 -7.87 -12.14 -12.24
C ILE A 186 -6.87 -13.27 -12.46
N LEU A 187 -6.86 -13.87 -13.65
CA LEU A 187 -5.92 -14.94 -13.98
C LEU A 187 -4.46 -14.45 -13.90
N GLY A 188 -4.16 -13.30 -14.47
CA GLY A 188 -2.82 -12.69 -14.40
C GLY A 188 -2.39 -12.43 -12.96
N ALA A 189 -3.30 -11.93 -12.12
CA ALA A 189 -3.04 -11.69 -10.71
C ALA A 189 -2.80 -12.99 -9.92
N ILE A 190 -3.53 -14.07 -10.22
CA ILE A 190 -3.31 -15.39 -9.63
C ILE A 190 -1.94 -15.95 -10.05
N LEU A 191 -1.61 -15.86 -11.33
CA LEU A 191 -0.32 -16.35 -11.87
C LEU A 191 0.88 -15.57 -11.35
N SER A 192 0.68 -14.31 -11.00
CA SER A 192 1.72 -13.47 -10.37
C SER A 192 1.81 -13.61 -8.85
N ALA A 193 0.93 -14.40 -8.22
CA ALA A 193 1.03 -14.68 -6.79
C ALA A 193 2.29 -15.49 -6.45
N PRO A 194 2.77 -15.44 -5.20
CA PRO A 194 3.92 -16.22 -4.78
C PRO A 194 3.73 -17.73 -5.09
N ILE A 195 4.71 -18.33 -5.74
CA ILE A 195 4.75 -19.76 -5.99
C ILE A 195 4.90 -20.47 -4.63
N LYS A 196 3.96 -21.29 -4.27
CA LYS A 196 3.99 -22.02 -3.00
C LYS A 196 4.87 -23.28 -3.10
N SER A 197 5.75 -23.45 -2.14
CA SER A 197 6.68 -24.60 -2.12
C SER A 197 5.98 -25.95 -2.14
N ASN A 198 4.80 -26.07 -1.52
CA ASN A 198 3.99 -27.29 -1.52
C ASN A 198 3.34 -27.61 -2.89
N GLU A 199 3.22 -26.63 -3.79
CA GLU A 199 2.67 -26.81 -5.13
C GLU A 199 3.75 -27.20 -6.16
N THR A 200 5.02 -26.98 -5.86
CA THR A 200 6.15 -27.17 -6.78
C THR A 200 7.10 -28.27 -6.35
N GLY A 201 6.90 -28.89 -5.19
CA GLY A 201 7.82 -29.88 -4.63
C GLY A 201 9.15 -29.30 -4.13
N ILE A 202 9.26 -27.97 -4.03
CA ILE A 202 10.42 -27.30 -3.46
C ILE A 202 10.48 -27.64 -1.96
N GLN A 203 11.63 -28.13 -1.50
CA GLN A 203 11.83 -28.49 -0.11
C GLN A 203 11.74 -27.30 0.83
N LEU A 204 11.12 -27.52 2.00
CA LEU A 204 11.09 -26.54 3.07
C LEU A 204 12.52 -26.19 3.53
N PRO A 205 12.74 -24.93 3.95
CA PRO A 205 14.02 -24.53 4.52
C PRO A 205 14.29 -25.28 5.83
N GLN A 206 15.54 -25.50 6.15
CA GLN A 206 15.93 -25.89 7.51
C GLN A 206 15.91 -24.67 8.42
N CYS A 207 15.37 -24.81 9.63
CA CYS A 207 15.36 -23.76 10.62
C CYS A 207 16.19 -24.11 11.86
N LEU A 208 16.99 -23.16 12.30
CA LEU A 208 17.77 -23.19 13.52
C LEU A 208 17.37 -22.02 14.40
N ILE A 209 17.08 -22.29 15.66
CA ILE A 209 16.77 -21.26 16.64
C ILE A 209 17.83 -21.29 17.70
N ARG A 210 18.55 -20.18 17.86
CA ARG A 210 19.61 -20.01 18.87
C ARG A 210 19.57 -18.57 19.40
N ASN A 211 19.65 -18.38 20.70
CA ASN A 211 19.75 -17.05 21.33
C ASN A 211 18.68 -16.05 20.84
N ASP A 212 17.42 -16.49 20.70
CA ASP A 212 16.31 -15.68 20.16
C ASP A 212 16.51 -15.20 18.72
N GLU A 213 17.32 -15.94 17.95
CA GLU A 213 17.53 -15.72 16.52
C GLU A 213 17.05 -16.94 15.73
N LEU A 214 16.31 -16.70 14.65
CA LEU A 214 15.89 -17.71 13.69
C LEU A 214 16.78 -17.61 12.45
N THR A 215 17.49 -18.69 12.15
CA THR A 215 18.24 -18.86 10.91
C THR A 215 17.51 -19.84 10.00
N LEU A 216 17.28 -19.43 8.76
CA LEU A 216 16.68 -20.27 7.70
C LEU A 216 17.74 -20.60 6.64
N LYS A 217 17.76 -21.86 6.20
CA LYS A 217 18.67 -22.36 5.16
C LYS A 217 17.86 -22.94 4.02
N PHE A 218 17.84 -22.27 2.89
CA PHE A 218 17.13 -22.67 1.68
C PHE A 218 18.07 -23.40 0.72
N ASN A 219 17.57 -24.39 -0.01
CA ASN A 219 18.30 -24.98 -1.11
C ASN A 219 18.46 -23.95 -2.23
N GLN A 220 19.71 -23.57 -2.54
CA GLN A 220 19.99 -22.50 -3.52
C GLN A 220 19.47 -22.82 -4.92
N LYS A 221 19.68 -24.06 -5.39
CA LYS A 221 19.23 -24.49 -6.72
C LYS A 221 17.71 -24.39 -6.85
N SER A 222 17.00 -24.82 -5.82
CA SER A 222 15.53 -24.78 -5.80
C SER A 222 14.99 -23.33 -5.77
N VAL A 223 15.61 -22.45 -5.02
CA VAL A 223 15.21 -21.04 -5.00
C VAL A 223 15.52 -20.36 -6.34
N ASN A 224 16.72 -20.55 -6.88
CA ASN A 224 17.14 -19.95 -8.14
C ASN A 224 16.38 -20.48 -9.37
N SER A 225 15.78 -21.68 -9.29
CA SER A 225 14.93 -22.19 -10.37
C SER A 225 13.58 -21.48 -10.45
N GLY A 226 13.13 -20.85 -9.37
CA GLY A 226 11.86 -20.14 -9.30
C GLY A 226 11.99 -18.63 -9.22
N LEU A 227 13.18 -18.10 -8.95
CA LEU A 227 13.40 -16.66 -8.76
C LEU A 227 14.63 -16.14 -9.48
N GLU A 228 14.46 -14.99 -10.10
CA GLU A 228 15.57 -14.15 -10.54
C GLU A 228 15.78 -13.02 -9.52
N ASN A 229 17.06 -12.69 -9.23
CA ASN A 229 17.45 -11.54 -8.41
C ASN A 229 16.67 -11.38 -7.11
N ILE A 230 16.97 -12.21 -6.13
CA ILE A 230 16.37 -12.08 -4.80
C ILE A 230 16.60 -10.67 -4.24
N GLU A 231 15.53 -10.01 -3.85
CA GLU A 231 15.56 -8.65 -3.31
C GLU A 231 15.32 -8.62 -1.81
N LEU A 232 14.34 -9.41 -1.33
CA LEU A 232 13.91 -9.36 0.07
C LEU A 232 13.41 -10.72 0.56
N PHE A 233 13.73 -11.03 1.82
CA PHE A 233 13.08 -12.10 2.59
C PHE A 233 12.11 -11.47 3.58
N VAL A 234 10.86 -11.91 3.56
CA VAL A 234 9.83 -11.55 4.52
C VAL A 234 9.52 -12.77 5.36
N ILE A 235 9.88 -12.76 6.62
CA ILE A 235 9.74 -13.89 7.55
C ILE A 235 8.70 -13.53 8.61
N GLU A 236 7.63 -14.29 8.66
CA GLU A 236 6.51 -14.12 9.60
C GLU A 236 6.58 -15.24 10.65
N VAL A 237 6.68 -14.86 11.91
CA VAL A 237 6.73 -15.76 13.05
C VAL A 237 5.72 -15.28 14.10
N GLY A 238 4.56 -15.92 14.16
CA GLY A 238 3.47 -15.44 15.03
C GLY A 238 3.05 -14.02 14.70
N SER A 239 3.21 -13.10 15.65
CA SER A 239 2.92 -11.67 15.47
C SER A 239 4.10 -10.86 14.93
N SER A 240 5.30 -11.44 14.88
CA SER A 240 6.51 -10.76 14.45
C SER A 240 6.75 -10.93 12.95
N VAL A 241 7.22 -9.87 12.29
CA VAL A 241 7.54 -9.86 10.87
C VAL A 241 8.93 -9.29 10.67
N PHE A 242 9.81 -10.08 10.09
CA PHE A 242 11.18 -9.69 9.80
C PHE A 242 11.34 -9.45 8.30
N PHE A 243 11.95 -8.33 7.96
CA PHE A 243 12.25 -7.95 6.59
C PHE A 243 13.77 -7.92 6.42
N ILE A 244 14.31 -8.86 5.67
CA ILE A 244 15.75 -9.03 5.52
C ILE A 244 16.13 -8.81 4.06
N ASN A 245 16.86 -7.73 3.79
CA ASN A 245 17.38 -7.45 2.45
C ASN A 245 18.30 -8.58 2.00
N SER A 246 18.25 -8.95 0.74
CA SER A 246 19.06 -10.04 0.19
C SER A 246 20.57 -9.86 0.39
N LYS A 247 21.07 -8.62 0.47
CA LYS A 247 22.48 -8.32 0.78
C LYS A 247 22.95 -8.79 2.16
N LYS A 248 21.99 -9.06 3.06
CA LYS A 248 22.27 -9.64 4.39
C LYS A 248 22.21 -11.17 4.41
N SER A 249 21.82 -11.81 3.31
CA SER A 249 21.92 -13.24 3.13
C SER A 249 23.28 -13.62 2.55
N TYR A 250 23.69 -14.87 2.77
CA TYR A 250 24.92 -15.40 2.18
C TYR A 250 24.71 -16.83 1.71
N THR A 251 25.56 -17.28 0.79
CA THR A 251 25.56 -18.67 0.31
C THR A 251 26.64 -19.47 1.00
N PHE A 252 26.26 -20.63 1.54
CA PHE A 252 27.19 -21.60 2.16
C PHE A 252 26.74 -23.02 1.86
N ASN A 253 27.61 -23.85 1.28
CA ASN A 253 27.34 -25.25 0.91
C ASN A 253 26.01 -25.42 0.15
N ASP A 254 25.85 -24.71 -0.97
CA ASP A 254 24.64 -24.72 -1.81
C ASP A 254 23.34 -24.33 -1.07
N ARG A 255 23.46 -23.58 0.00
CA ARG A 255 22.34 -23.08 0.78
C ARG A 255 22.37 -21.55 0.83
N ILE A 256 21.25 -20.92 0.59
CA ILE A 256 21.03 -19.52 0.92
C ILE A 256 20.68 -19.46 2.40
N VAL A 257 21.47 -18.73 3.16
CA VAL A 257 21.32 -18.58 4.61
C VAL A 257 20.85 -17.17 4.92
N VAL A 258 19.78 -17.07 5.69
CA VAL A 258 19.21 -15.81 6.16
C VAL A 258 18.88 -15.92 7.64
N SER A 259 19.20 -14.88 8.41
CA SER A 259 18.94 -14.84 9.84
C SER A 259 18.12 -13.62 10.22
N THR A 260 17.20 -13.80 11.19
CA THR A 260 16.56 -12.70 11.87
C THR A 260 17.54 -12.11 12.87
N GLU A 261 18.41 -11.20 12.40
CA GLU A 261 19.29 -10.48 13.31
C GLU A 261 18.46 -9.82 14.42
N LYS A 262 19.04 -9.79 15.63
CA LYS A 262 18.47 -9.09 16.77
C LYS A 262 18.26 -7.61 16.41
N ASP A 263 17.13 -7.31 15.82
CA ASP A 263 16.68 -5.93 15.66
C ASP A 263 16.10 -5.51 17.00
N LEU A 264 16.62 -4.47 17.61
CA LEU A 264 16.14 -3.92 18.89
C LEU A 264 14.63 -3.62 18.94
N LYS A 265 13.96 -3.66 17.77
CA LYS A 265 12.53 -3.38 17.61
C LYS A 265 11.66 -4.62 17.38
N GLN A 266 12.24 -5.77 17.04
CA GLN A 266 11.48 -6.99 16.78
C GLN A 266 12.18 -8.20 17.38
N GLU A 267 11.50 -8.85 18.31
CA GLU A 267 11.95 -10.08 18.94
C GLU A 267 11.13 -11.25 18.41
N LEU A 268 11.74 -12.44 18.40
CA LEU A 268 10.99 -13.65 18.18
C LEU A 268 9.96 -13.84 19.29
N PRO A 269 8.73 -14.28 18.98
CA PRO A 269 7.78 -14.66 20.01
C PRO A 269 8.35 -15.77 20.87
N LYS A 270 8.12 -15.72 22.18
CA LYS A 270 8.60 -16.76 23.13
C LYS A 270 8.05 -18.15 22.81
N VAL A 271 6.87 -18.21 22.18
CA VAL A 271 6.22 -19.46 21.78
C VAL A 271 5.71 -19.32 20.36
N PHE A 272 6.17 -20.18 19.49
CA PHE A 272 5.67 -20.30 18.11
C PHE A 272 5.88 -21.72 17.59
N SER A 273 5.13 -22.07 16.55
CA SER A 273 5.23 -23.37 15.90
C SER A 273 5.99 -23.24 14.58
N ARG A 274 6.92 -24.14 14.31
CA ARG A 274 7.76 -24.14 13.10
C ARG A 274 6.94 -24.32 11.83
N ASP A 275 5.86 -25.08 11.87
CA ASP A 275 4.93 -25.31 10.76
C ASP A 275 4.13 -24.05 10.38
N LYS A 276 4.10 -23.04 11.26
CA LYS A 276 3.41 -21.75 11.04
C LYS A 276 4.34 -20.62 10.63
N ILE A 277 5.65 -20.86 10.59
CA ILE A 277 6.58 -19.86 10.04
C ILE A 277 6.28 -19.71 8.56
N ARG A 278 6.01 -18.49 8.14
CA ARG A 278 5.81 -18.18 6.71
C ARG A 278 6.98 -17.37 6.23
N THR A 279 7.60 -17.77 5.13
CA THR A 279 8.65 -17.00 4.48
C THR A 279 8.27 -16.73 3.05
N THR A 280 8.20 -15.45 2.69
CA THR A 280 8.06 -15.01 1.30
C THR A 280 9.41 -14.47 0.84
N ILE A 281 9.98 -15.06 -0.22
CA ILE A 281 11.17 -14.56 -0.88
C ILE A 281 10.71 -13.78 -2.10
N ILE A 282 10.96 -12.48 -2.11
CA ILE A 282 10.57 -11.58 -3.21
C ILE A 282 11.78 -11.41 -4.12
N GLY A 283 11.60 -11.75 -5.38
CA GLY A 283 12.53 -11.46 -6.47
C GLY A 283 11.98 -10.36 -7.40
N SER A 284 12.73 -10.02 -8.42
CA SER A 284 12.39 -8.90 -9.33
C SER A 284 11.08 -9.09 -10.10
N ASN A 285 10.70 -10.33 -10.43
CA ASN A 285 9.52 -10.60 -11.26
C ASN A 285 8.53 -11.58 -10.63
N GLN A 286 8.96 -12.34 -9.64
CA GLN A 286 8.20 -13.42 -9.02
C GLN A 286 8.59 -13.56 -7.55
N SER A 287 7.77 -14.24 -6.77
CA SER A 287 8.10 -14.59 -5.38
C SER A 287 7.83 -16.06 -5.09
N LEU A 288 8.53 -16.59 -4.08
CA LEU A 288 8.32 -17.92 -3.52
C LEU A 288 7.76 -17.80 -2.11
N GLU A 289 6.82 -18.67 -1.77
CA GLU A 289 6.27 -18.74 -0.42
C GLU A 289 6.51 -20.12 0.18
N PHE A 290 7.06 -20.15 1.38
CA PHE A 290 7.25 -21.32 2.20
C PHE A 290 6.40 -21.20 3.46
N VAL A 291 5.66 -22.25 3.79
CA VAL A 291 4.93 -22.36 5.05
C VAL A 291 5.50 -23.53 5.83
N GLY A 292 6.09 -23.24 6.96
CA GLY A 292 6.86 -24.18 7.76
C GLY A 292 8.35 -24.21 7.44
N CYS A 293 9.10 -24.87 8.34
CA CYS A 293 10.51 -25.19 8.18
C CYS A 293 10.84 -26.51 8.90
N SER A 294 11.87 -27.21 8.42
CA SER A 294 12.37 -28.47 8.98
C SER A 294 13.54 -28.22 9.94
N GLY A 295 13.74 -29.10 10.92
CA GLY A 295 14.88 -29.07 11.83
C GLY A 295 14.53 -29.24 13.28
#